data_80b8d79d4c258f1df17bd3650b39d077
#
_entry.id   80b8d79d4c258f1df17bd3650b39d077
#
_cell.length_a   1.000
_cell.length_b   1.000
_cell.length_c   1.000
_cell.angle_alpha   90.00
_cell.angle_beta   90.00
_cell.angle_gamma   90.00
#
_symmetry.space_group_name_H-M   'P 1'
#
loop_
_entity.id
_entity.type
_entity.pdbx_description
1 polymer ?
#
loop_
_entity_poly.entity_id
_entity_poly.type
_entity_poly.pdbx_seq_one_letter_code
_entity_poly.pdbx_strand_id
1 'polypeptide(L)'
;MARVKAVLDHIGIAVKDRAAALAFYRDALGLEVEAPEEVPLQRVRAEFIPVGGAKLELLEATAPDSPIAAFLEKRGPGLHHITLRVDDVAAALAHLKARGARLIDEHPRPGAEGSLVAFIHPSAAHGVLVELKQSPGTGAVRRADTVTRHTVGDLELISVCDGFFKLDGGAMFGVVPKTLWAKKAPPDEANRITLAMRPLIVRGARTMIIDAGVGDKQDAKFSEIYALDRERHLDHTLAEAGLSPEDIDVVLATHLHFDHAGGFTKRDREGRVRPRFPRAQYVVRRGEWEDATHSNERNRASYLADNYVPLADAGVLQMVDDDQVIMPGVRVRRTGGHTMHHQMVLIESGGMAAAFVADLIPTTAHLENPWIMGYDLHPLDTLASKKAFVAEAVARKMLVFFEHDPLVAAGYIEEENGKRRLRPA
;
A
#
# COMPACT_ATOMS: atom_id res chain seq x y z
N MET A 1 6.99 14.22 -18.76
CA MET A 1 6.14 15.24 -18.06
C MET A 1 5.00 14.51 -17.41
N ALA A 2 4.90 14.55 -16.09
CA ALA A 2 3.80 13.92 -15.38
C ALA A 2 2.45 14.51 -15.83
N ARG A 3 1.52 13.65 -16.23
CA ARG A 3 0.14 14.03 -16.55
C ARG A 3 -0.70 13.87 -15.30
N VAL A 4 -1.59 14.83 -15.00
CA VAL A 4 -2.62 14.62 -13.99
C VAL A 4 -3.57 13.53 -14.51
N LYS A 5 -3.58 12.37 -13.85
CA LYS A 5 -4.61 11.35 -14.10
C LYS A 5 -5.86 11.79 -13.36
N ALA A 6 -6.95 11.97 -14.10
CA ALA A 6 -8.23 12.40 -13.53
C ALA A 6 -9.37 11.55 -14.07
N VAL A 7 -10.31 11.22 -13.20
CA VAL A 7 -11.55 10.50 -13.51
C VAL A 7 -12.72 11.35 -13.03
N LEU A 8 -13.82 11.40 -13.80
CA LEU A 8 -15.03 12.07 -13.37
C LEU A 8 -15.58 11.38 -12.12
N ASP A 9 -15.66 12.11 -10.99
CA ASP A 9 -16.23 11.61 -9.75
C ASP A 9 -17.73 11.90 -9.67
N HIS A 10 -18.09 13.16 -9.75
CA HIS A 10 -19.49 13.58 -9.78
C HIS A 10 -19.71 14.94 -10.49
N ILE A 11 -20.97 15.24 -10.74
CA ILE A 11 -21.45 16.51 -11.28
C ILE A 11 -22.37 17.15 -10.23
N GLY A 12 -21.95 18.30 -9.69
CA GLY A 12 -22.74 19.06 -8.74
C GLY A 12 -23.83 19.91 -9.43
N ILE A 13 -25.08 19.73 -9.01
CA ILE A 13 -26.26 20.42 -9.54
C ILE A 13 -26.91 21.19 -8.37
N ALA A 14 -26.89 22.52 -8.43
CA ALA A 14 -27.57 23.36 -7.47
C ALA A 14 -29.09 23.34 -7.69
N VAL A 15 -29.84 23.02 -6.66
CA VAL A 15 -31.32 22.96 -6.68
C VAL A 15 -31.92 23.84 -5.63
N LYS A 16 -33.09 24.46 -5.94
CA LYS A 16 -33.83 25.29 -4.96
C LYS A 16 -34.66 24.44 -4.00
N ASP A 17 -35.13 23.31 -4.48
CA ASP A 17 -35.97 22.34 -3.79
C ASP A 17 -35.52 20.95 -4.16
N ARG A 18 -34.91 20.29 -3.21
CA ARG A 18 -34.40 18.94 -3.35
C ARG A 18 -35.50 17.91 -3.61
N ALA A 19 -36.67 18.07 -2.93
CA ALA A 19 -37.77 17.16 -3.10
C ALA A 19 -38.34 17.21 -4.54
N ALA A 20 -38.42 18.39 -5.11
CA ALA A 20 -38.83 18.56 -6.51
C ALA A 20 -37.81 17.98 -7.48
N ALA A 21 -36.52 18.12 -7.19
CA ALA A 21 -35.49 17.49 -8.02
C ALA A 21 -35.53 15.94 -7.94
N LEU A 22 -35.76 15.38 -6.76
CA LEU A 22 -35.89 13.94 -6.55
C LEU A 22 -37.12 13.35 -7.24
N ALA A 23 -38.21 14.10 -7.36
CA ALA A 23 -39.36 13.68 -8.15
C ALA A 23 -39.00 13.39 -9.61
N PHE A 24 -38.02 14.10 -10.17
CA PHE A 24 -37.52 13.81 -11.52
C PHE A 24 -36.54 12.63 -11.53
N TYR A 25 -35.47 12.71 -10.74
CA TYR A 25 -34.38 11.75 -10.83
C TYR A 25 -34.77 10.36 -10.25
N ARG A 26 -35.40 10.35 -9.08
CA ARG A 26 -35.79 9.12 -8.39
C ARG A 26 -37.13 8.58 -8.92
N ASP A 27 -38.16 9.43 -8.96
CA ASP A 27 -39.52 8.95 -9.16
C ASP A 27 -39.86 8.81 -10.65
N ALA A 28 -39.40 9.74 -11.52
CA ALA A 28 -39.69 9.67 -12.96
C ALA A 28 -38.63 8.85 -13.73
N LEU A 29 -37.34 8.97 -13.41
CA LEU A 29 -36.28 8.20 -14.05
C LEU A 29 -35.99 6.85 -13.39
N GLY A 30 -36.46 6.62 -12.16
CA GLY A 30 -36.24 5.38 -11.44
C GLY A 30 -34.80 5.16 -10.95
N LEU A 31 -34.03 6.24 -10.76
CA LEU A 31 -32.66 6.14 -10.30
C LEU A 31 -32.60 5.91 -8.79
N GLU A 32 -31.63 5.08 -8.37
CA GLU A 32 -31.33 4.90 -6.95
C GLU A 32 -30.71 6.18 -6.37
N VAL A 33 -31.05 6.49 -5.12
CA VAL A 33 -30.61 7.69 -4.42
C VAL A 33 -29.97 7.29 -3.11
N GLU A 34 -28.77 7.79 -2.83
CA GLU A 34 -28.08 7.55 -1.57
C GLU A 34 -28.70 8.42 -0.44
N ALA A 35 -28.40 8.08 0.81
CA ALA A 35 -28.86 8.90 1.94
C ALA A 35 -28.26 10.33 1.87
N PRO A 36 -29.05 11.37 2.21
CA PRO A 36 -28.56 12.73 2.18
C PRO A 36 -27.44 12.94 3.22
N GLU A 37 -26.44 13.73 2.83
CA GLU A 37 -25.34 14.14 3.69
C GLU A 37 -25.39 15.66 3.94
N GLU A 38 -25.19 16.05 5.19
CA GLU A 38 -25.00 17.48 5.52
C GLU A 38 -23.52 17.82 5.54
N VAL A 39 -23.14 18.87 4.82
CA VAL A 39 -21.79 19.44 4.79
C VAL A 39 -21.78 20.76 5.54
N PRO A 40 -21.63 20.75 6.88
CA PRO A 40 -21.82 21.94 7.72
C PRO A 40 -20.88 23.10 7.38
N LEU A 41 -19.63 22.78 7.01
CA LEU A 41 -18.62 23.78 6.62
C LEU A 41 -18.99 24.56 5.36
N GLN A 42 -19.76 23.97 4.46
CA GLN A 42 -20.25 24.60 3.24
C GLN A 42 -21.71 25.06 3.35
N ARG A 43 -22.40 24.69 4.43
CA ARG A 43 -23.82 24.97 4.66
C ARG A 43 -24.67 24.46 3.50
N VAL A 44 -24.46 23.21 3.15
CA VAL A 44 -25.09 22.51 2.02
C VAL A 44 -25.59 21.15 2.49
N ARG A 45 -26.74 20.75 1.98
CA ARG A 45 -27.19 19.36 2.00
C ARG A 45 -26.96 18.78 0.61
N ALA A 46 -26.17 17.72 0.54
CA ALA A 46 -25.86 16.99 -0.67
C ALA A 46 -26.60 15.65 -0.71
N GLU A 47 -27.01 15.23 -1.90
CA GLU A 47 -27.64 13.93 -2.11
C GLU A 47 -27.10 13.33 -3.42
N PHE A 48 -26.57 12.13 -3.33
CA PHE A 48 -25.90 11.50 -4.44
C PHE A 48 -26.79 10.48 -5.16
N ILE A 49 -26.71 10.50 -6.48
CA ILE A 49 -27.43 9.63 -7.40
C ILE A 49 -26.42 8.94 -8.29
N PRO A 50 -26.13 7.62 -8.09
CA PRO A 50 -25.20 6.88 -8.91
C PRO A 50 -25.68 6.79 -10.37
N VAL A 51 -24.79 7.13 -11.32
CA VAL A 51 -25.06 7.03 -12.76
C VAL A 51 -23.85 6.41 -13.46
N GLY A 52 -23.83 5.09 -13.55
CA GLY A 52 -22.68 4.38 -14.11
C GLY A 52 -21.44 4.50 -13.24
N GLY A 53 -20.32 4.96 -13.80
CA GLY A 53 -19.05 5.14 -13.09
C GLY A 53 -18.90 6.51 -12.39
N ALA A 54 -19.92 7.38 -12.40
CA ALA A 54 -19.93 8.68 -11.76
C ALA A 54 -21.24 8.90 -10.97
N LYS A 55 -21.38 10.05 -10.29
CA LYS A 55 -22.60 10.40 -9.58
C LYS A 55 -23.12 11.76 -10.02
N LEU A 56 -24.43 12.01 -9.88
CA LEU A 56 -24.98 13.34 -9.79
C LEU A 56 -25.09 13.71 -8.30
N GLU A 57 -24.70 14.93 -7.95
CA GLU A 57 -24.80 15.46 -6.61
C GLU A 57 -25.82 16.60 -6.61
N LEU A 58 -26.97 16.40 -5.96
CA LEU A 58 -27.96 17.46 -5.77
C LEU A 58 -27.57 18.30 -4.56
N LEU A 59 -27.38 19.61 -4.78
CA LEU A 59 -26.89 20.55 -3.77
C LEU A 59 -28.00 21.53 -3.39
N GLU A 60 -28.47 21.44 -2.14
CA GLU A 60 -29.43 22.36 -1.57
C GLU A 60 -28.76 23.22 -0.49
N ALA A 61 -28.95 24.53 -0.53
CA ALA A 61 -28.41 25.43 0.49
C ALA A 61 -29.18 25.28 1.83
N THR A 62 -28.44 25.10 2.94
CA THR A 62 -29.04 25.04 4.30
C THR A 62 -29.01 26.38 5.02
N ALA A 63 -28.36 27.41 4.46
CA ALA A 63 -28.29 28.75 4.99
C ALA A 63 -28.15 29.81 3.86
N PRO A 64 -28.62 31.05 4.08
CA PRO A 64 -28.59 32.12 3.07
C PRO A 64 -27.16 32.51 2.62
N ASP A 65 -26.16 32.32 3.46
CA ASP A 65 -24.76 32.61 3.20
C ASP A 65 -23.97 31.40 2.69
N SER A 66 -24.66 30.34 2.25
CA SER A 66 -24.07 29.21 1.53
C SER A 66 -23.59 29.63 0.14
N PRO A 67 -22.46 29.10 -0.35
CA PRO A 67 -22.04 29.29 -1.73
C PRO A 67 -23.11 28.86 -2.74
N ILE A 68 -23.90 27.84 -2.43
CA ILE A 68 -25.00 27.36 -3.26
C ILE A 68 -26.17 28.37 -3.29
N ALA A 69 -26.48 29.00 -2.16
CA ALA A 69 -27.49 30.07 -2.13
C ALA A 69 -27.09 31.24 -3.02
N ALA A 70 -25.86 31.71 -2.93
CA ALA A 70 -25.31 32.77 -3.78
C ALA A 70 -25.31 32.40 -5.27
N PHE A 71 -25.03 31.13 -5.59
CA PHE A 71 -25.09 30.63 -6.97
C PHE A 71 -26.54 30.64 -7.48
N LEU A 72 -27.49 30.12 -6.69
CA LEU A 72 -28.92 30.06 -7.06
C LEU A 72 -29.53 31.44 -7.27
N GLU A 73 -29.12 32.40 -6.46
CA GLU A 73 -29.56 33.80 -6.61
C GLU A 73 -29.06 34.42 -7.93
N LYS A 74 -27.79 34.16 -8.25
CA LYS A 74 -27.14 34.76 -9.42
C LYS A 74 -27.45 34.06 -10.74
N ARG A 75 -27.58 32.74 -10.75
CA ARG A 75 -27.68 31.92 -11.98
C ARG A 75 -28.92 31.03 -12.06
N GLY A 76 -29.70 30.91 -10.95
CA GLY A 76 -30.79 29.95 -10.87
C GLY A 76 -30.29 28.48 -10.67
N PRO A 77 -31.21 27.52 -10.66
CA PRO A 77 -30.87 26.08 -10.58
C PRO A 77 -30.10 25.63 -11.81
N GLY A 78 -29.17 24.69 -11.61
CA GLY A 78 -28.42 24.11 -12.72
C GLY A 78 -27.03 23.61 -12.33
N LEU A 79 -26.21 23.33 -13.31
CA LEU A 79 -24.85 22.82 -13.15
C LEU A 79 -24.01 23.81 -12.33
N HIS A 80 -23.52 23.36 -11.18
CA HIS A 80 -22.67 24.15 -10.31
C HIS A 80 -21.19 23.87 -10.55
N HIS A 81 -20.76 22.58 -10.50
CA HIS A 81 -19.37 22.20 -10.72
C HIS A 81 -19.26 20.79 -11.29
N ILE A 82 -18.07 20.47 -11.74
CA ILE A 82 -17.66 19.10 -12.02
C ILE A 82 -16.53 18.72 -11.05
N THR A 83 -16.58 17.51 -10.52
CA THR A 83 -15.53 16.98 -9.62
C THR A 83 -14.72 15.92 -10.34
N LEU A 84 -13.43 16.16 -10.38
CA LEU A 84 -12.45 15.24 -10.96
C LEU A 84 -11.68 14.58 -9.81
N ARG A 85 -11.80 13.26 -9.68
CA ARG A 85 -10.99 12.49 -8.77
C ARG A 85 -9.57 12.37 -9.32
N VAL A 86 -8.60 12.73 -8.49
CA VAL A 86 -7.16 12.67 -8.77
C VAL A 86 -6.45 11.89 -7.66
N ASP A 87 -5.29 11.36 -7.97
CA ASP A 87 -4.49 10.59 -7.02
C ASP A 87 -3.89 11.48 -5.92
N ASP A 88 -3.50 12.72 -6.26
CA ASP A 88 -2.88 13.69 -5.34
C ASP A 88 -3.32 15.11 -5.72
N VAL A 89 -4.15 15.72 -4.87
CA VAL A 89 -4.64 17.10 -5.07
C VAL A 89 -3.50 18.10 -4.96
N ALA A 90 -2.55 17.93 -4.04
CA ALA A 90 -1.44 18.87 -3.87
C ALA A 90 -0.52 18.88 -5.10
N ALA A 91 -0.15 17.68 -5.60
CA ALA A 91 0.64 17.55 -6.82
C ALA A 91 -0.12 18.09 -8.06
N ALA A 92 -1.44 17.85 -8.15
CA ALA A 92 -2.27 18.37 -9.23
C ALA A 92 -2.33 19.91 -9.20
N LEU A 93 -2.50 20.52 -8.03
CA LEU A 93 -2.46 21.98 -7.87
C LEU A 93 -1.12 22.58 -8.26
N ALA A 94 0.00 21.98 -7.80
CA ALA A 94 1.35 22.41 -8.17
C ALA A 94 1.57 22.35 -9.68
N HIS A 95 1.11 21.27 -10.33
CA HIS A 95 1.19 21.09 -11.77
C HIS A 95 0.36 22.13 -12.55
N LEU A 96 -0.87 22.42 -12.10
CA LEU A 96 -1.75 23.43 -12.72
C LEU A 96 -1.18 24.84 -12.52
N LYS A 97 -0.70 25.17 -11.31
CA LYS A 97 -0.06 26.45 -11.00
C LYS A 97 1.17 26.71 -11.86
N ALA A 98 2.02 25.70 -12.07
CA ALA A 98 3.19 25.80 -12.94
C ALA A 98 2.84 26.06 -14.41
N ARG A 99 1.59 25.82 -14.82
CA ARG A 99 1.06 26.10 -16.16
C ARG A 99 0.22 27.38 -16.26
N GLY A 100 0.21 28.18 -15.17
CA GLY A 100 -0.52 29.44 -15.13
C GLY A 100 -2.03 29.31 -14.95
N ALA A 101 -2.53 28.14 -14.56
CA ALA A 101 -3.95 27.99 -14.24
C ALA A 101 -4.29 28.81 -12.98
N ARG A 102 -5.40 29.56 -13.05
CA ARG A 102 -5.91 30.30 -11.89
C ARG A 102 -6.62 29.34 -10.94
N LEU A 103 -6.09 29.25 -9.73
CA LEU A 103 -6.64 28.42 -8.65
C LEU A 103 -7.56 29.28 -7.75
N ILE A 104 -8.55 28.65 -7.10
CA ILE A 104 -9.31 29.22 -5.97
C ILE A 104 -8.61 28.80 -4.69
N ASP A 105 -8.32 27.50 -4.53
CA ASP A 105 -7.59 26.96 -3.39
C ASP A 105 -6.13 26.69 -3.81
N GLU A 106 -5.17 27.27 -3.10
CA GLU A 106 -3.74 27.04 -3.34
C GLU A 106 -3.23 25.79 -2.61
N HIS A 107 -3.98 25.30 -1.63
CA HIS A 107 -3.70 24.10 -0.85
C HIS A 107 -4.94 23.23 -0.72
N PRO A 108 -4.78 21.90 -0.63
CA PRO A 108 -5.90 21.01 -0.35
C PRO A 108 -6.58 21.37 0.97
N ARG A 109 -7.90 21.24 1.02
CA ARG A 109 -8.71 21.41 2.23
C ARG A 109 -9.59 20.18 2.48
N PRO A 110 -10.03 19.93 3.74
CA PRO A 110 -10.96 18.85 4.03
C PRO A 110 -12.26 18.98 3.23
N GLY A 111 -12.68 17.89 2.61
CA GLY A 111 -13.95 17.72 1.92
C GLY A 111 -14.87 16.72 2.65
N ALA A 112 -15.97 16.36 2.02
CA ALA A 112 -16.88 15.33 2.50
C ALA A 112 -16.21 13.96 2.55
N GLU A 113 -16.75 13.04 3.37
CA GLU A 113 -16.27 11.65 3.50
C GLU A 113 -14.77 11.53 3.84
N GLY A 114 -14.17 12.53 4.50
CA GLY A 114 -12.75 12.56 4.83
C GLY A 114 -11.83 12.76 3.62
N SER A 115 -12.37 13.20 2.48
CA SER A 115 -11.60 13.53 1.28
C SER A 115 -10.79 14.82 1.45
N LEU A 116 -9.80 15.02 0.56
CA LEU A 116 -9.17 16.32 0.33
C LEU A 116 -9.71 16.90 -0.97
N VAL A 117 -10.04 18.18 -0.96
CA VAL A 117 -10.56 18.88 -2.13
C VAL A 117 -9.84 20.19 -2.39
N ALA A 118 -9.88 20.66 -3.63
CA ALA A 118 -9.46 22.00 -4.00
C ALA A 118 -10.21 22.47 -5.25
N PHE A 119 -10.50 23.75 -5.32
CA PHE A 119 -11.24 24.33 -6.44
C PHE A 119 -10.35 25.14 -7.40
N ILE A 120 -10.59 24.91 -8.67
CA ILE A 120 -9.95 25.61 -9.79
C ILE A 120 -10.92 26.69 -10.27
N HIS A 121 -10.42 27.91 -10.44
CA HIS A 121 -11.26 29.04 -10.86
C HIS A 121 -11.87 28.80 -12.24
N PRO A 122 -13.16 29.12 -12.46
CA PRO A 122 -13.84 28.93 -13.75
C PRO A 122 -13.12 29.52 -14.97
N SER A 123 -12.40 30.62 -14.79
CA SER A 123 -11.63 31.24 -15.90
C SER A 123 -10.50 30.36 -16.44
N ALA A 124 -9.99 29.41 -15.63
CA ALA A 124 -8.98 28.45 -16.08
C ALA A 124 -9.59 27.23 -16.79
N ALA A 125 -10.91 26.99 -16.60
CA ALA A 125 -11.63 25.83 -17.13
C ALA A 125 -12.83 26.28 -18.01
N HIS A 126 -12.65 27.32 -18.81
CA HIS A 126 -13.64 27.84 -19.78
C HIS A 126 -15.06 28.07 -19.21
N GLY A 127 -15.12 28.59 -17.99
CA GLY A 127 -16.39 28.94 -17.34
C GLY A 127 -16.97 27.87 -16.40
N VAL A 128 -16.34 26.71 -16.32
CA VAL A 128 -16.75 25.62 -15.42
C VAL A 128 -15.95 25.69 -14.10
N LEU A 129 -16.66 25.64 -12.98
CA LEU A 129 -16.02 25.42 -11.68
C LEU A 129 -15.56 23.96 -11.62
N VAL A 130 -14.28 23.73 -11.41
CA VAL A 130 -13.72 22.37 -11.30
C VAL A 130 -13.27 22.14 -9.86
N GLU A 131 -13.77 21.09 -9.26
CA GLU A 131 -13.27 20.55 -8.01
C GLU A 131 -12.30 19.40 -8.30
N LEU A 132 -11.13 19.43 -7.70
CA LEU A 132 -10.26 18.27 -7.59
C LEU A 132 -10.57 17.58 -6.28
N LYS A 133 -10.83 16.28 -6.31
CA LYS A 133 -11.11 15.46 -5.13
C LYS A 133 -10.11 14.33 -5.04
N GLN A 134 -9.56 14.17 -3.87
CA GLN A 134 -8.74 13.05 -3.48
C GLN A 134 -9.50 12.28 -2.42
N SER A 135 -9.97 11.08 -2.76
CA SER A 135 -10.68 10.23 -1.80
C SER A 135 -9.75 9.81 -0.66
N PRO A 136 -10.27 9.53 0.55
CA PRO A 136 -9.47 8.95 1.62
C PRO A 136 -8.79 7.67 1.09
N GLY A 137 -7.46 7.63 1.17
CA GLY A 137 -6.68 6.50 0.65
C GLY A 137 -6.38 6.50 -0.86
N THR A 138 -6.85 7.49 -1.66
CA THR A 138 -6.44 7.67 -3.07
C THR A 138 -5.42 8.78 -3.25
N GLY A 139 -5.06 9.50 -2.20
CA GLY A 139 -3.83 10.30 -2.26
C GLY A 139 -2.71 9.37 -2.68
N ALA A 140 -1.73 9.92 -3.44
CA ALA A 140 -0.40 9.34 -3.34
C ALA A 140 -0.24 9.03 -1.86
N VAL A 141 -0.33 7.73 -1.54
CA VAL A 141 -0.11 7.24 -0.18
C VAL A 141 1.03 8.09 0.28
N ARG A 142 0.87 8.93 1.35
CA ARG A 142 2.02 9.66 1.88
C ARG A 142 3.00 8.54 2.06
N ARG A 143 3.86 8.40 1.02
CA ARG A 143 4.74 7.24 0.93
C ARG A 143 5.49 7.33 2.22
N ALA A 144 5.21 6.41 3.13
CA ALA A 144 5.97 6.32 4.36
C ALA A 144 7.43 6.43 3.93
N ASP A 145 8.22 7.17 4.66
CA ASP A 145 9.61 7.39 4.28
C ASP A 145 10.17 6.11 3.68
N THR A 146 10.65 6.18 2.46
CA THR A 146 11.15 5.00 1.73
C THR A 146 12.37 4.40 2.41
N VAL A 147 12.98 5.15 3.33
CA VAL A 147 14.05 4.70 4.21
C VAL A 147 13.73 5.14 5.63
N THR A 148 13.58 4.21 6.55
CA THR A 148 13.42 4.48 7.99
C THR A 148 14.50 3.78 8.78
N ARG A 149 14.93 4.37 9.91
CA ARG A 149 16.02 3.86 10.73
C ARG A 149 15.55 3.65 12.17
N HIS A 150 15.90 2.51 12.73
CA HIS A 150 15.64 2.14 14.10
C HIS A 150 16.87 1.46 14.71
N THR A 151 16.90 1.33 16.02
CA THR A 151 17.96 0.60 16.73
C THR A 151 17.36 -0.44 17.68
N VAL A 152 18.01 -1.59 17.77
CA VAL A 152 17.71 -2.64 18.74
C VAL A 152 19.03 -3.01 19.42
N GLY A 153 19.27 -2.46 20.60
CA GLY A 153 20.60 -2.56 21.25
C GLY A 153 21.69 -2.02 20.34
N ASP A 154 22.66 -2.87 20.02
CA ASP A 154 23.81 -2.51 19.16
C ASP A 154 23.56 -2.71 17.65
N LEU A 155 22.35 -3.12 17.26
CA LEU A 155 21.98 -3.37 15.87
C LEU A 155 21.23 -2.17 15.30
N GLU A 156 21.67 -1.70 14.12
CA GLU A 156 20.93 -0.72 13.32
C GLU A 156 20.00 -1.45 12.36
N LEU A 157 18.72 -1.06 12.33
CA LEU A 157 17.68 -1.60 11.49
C LEU A 157 17.24 -0.53 10.50
N ILE A 158 17.38 -0.79 9.20
CA ILE A 158 17.04 0.17 8.14
C ILE A 158 16.01 -0.49 7.22
N SER A 159 14.76 -0.04 7.30
CA SER A 159 13.78 -0.43 6.29
C SER A 159 14.03 0.40 5.04
N VAL A 160 14.20 -0.27 3.91
CA VAL A 160 14.31 0.33 2.57
C VAL A 160 13.06 -0.01 1.74
N CYS A 161 12.97 0.42 0.49
CA CYS A 161 11.79 0.17 -0.33
C CYS A 161 12.20 -0.18 -1.77
N ASP A 162 11.66 -1.25 -2.32
CA ASP A 162 11.78 -1.61 -3.74
C ASP A 162 10.57 -1.15 -4.59
N GLY A 163 9.85 -0.14 -4.11
CA GLY A 163 8.68 0.40 -4.77
C GLY A 163 7.35 -0.16 -4.24
N PHE A 164 6.32 0.01 -5.05
CA PHE A 164 4.96 -0.38 -4.72
C PHE A 164 4.38 -1.23 -5.84
N PHE A 165 3.43 -2.08 -5.50
CA PHE A 165 2.68 -2.90 -6.44
C PHE A 165 1.24 -3.07 -5.96
N LYS A 166 0.40 -3.73 -6.77
CA LYS A 166 -0.98 -3.95 -6.40
C LYS A 166 -1.38 -5.41 -6.60
N LEU A 167 -2.15 -5.92 -5.63
CA LEU A 167 -2.79 -7.23 -5.69
C LEU A 167 -4.30 -7.09 -5.48
N ASP A 168 -5.07 -8.10 -5.93
CA ASP A 168 -6.51 -8.16 -5.67
C ASP A 168 -6.81 -8.13 -4.17
N GLY A 169 -7.65 -7.19 -3.75
CA GLY A 169 -7.97 -7.01 -2.33
C GLY A 169 -8.76 -8.18 -1.75
N GLY A 170 -9.57 -8.87 -2.54
CA GLY A 170 -10.27 -10.07 -2.08
C GLY A 170 -9.29 -11.19 -1.77
N ALA A 171 -8.29 -11.40 -2.64
CA ALA A 171 -7.24 -12.38 -2.41
C ALA A 171 -6.35 -12.01 -1.22
N MET A 172 -6.04 -10.72 -1.02
CA MET A 172 -5.26 -10.25 0.13
C MET A 172 -5.99 -10.39 1.46
N PHE A 173 -7.32 -10.33 1.49
CA PHE A 173 -8.09 -10.41 2.73
C PHE A 173 -8.88 -11.71 2.90
N GLY A 174 -8.80 -12.63 1.93
CA GLY A 174 -9.37 -13.97 2.01
C GLY A 174 -10.88 -13.97 2.30
N VAL A 175 -11.26 -14.51 3.45
CA VAL A 175 -12.68 -14.64 3.84
C VAL A 175 -13.28 -13.35 4.43
N VAL A 176 -12.49 -12.29 4.64
CA VAL A 176 -12.98 -11.04 5.20
C VAL A 176 -13.84 -10.30 4.16
N PRO A 177 -15.07 -9.89 4.48
CA PRO A 177 -15.93 -9.17 3.55
C PRO A 177 -15.33 -7.84 3.06
N LYS A 178 -15.50 -7.53 1.77
CA LYS A 178 -15.01 -6.28 1.15
C LYS A 178 -15.48 -5.03 1.91
N THR A 179 -16.73 -5.02 2.40
CA THR A 179 -17.29 -3.90 3.20
C THR A 179 -16.52 -3.59 4.48
N LEU A 180 -15.71 -4.55 4.97
CA LEU A 180 -14.85 -4.38 6.14
C LEU A 180 -13.42 -3.99 5.72
N TRP A 181 -12.78 -4.78 4.84
CA TRP A 181 -11.39 -4.55 4.51
C TRP A 181 -11.16 -3.30 3.65
N ALA A 182 -12.10 -2.94 2.76
CA ALA A 182 -11.95 -1.74 1.93
C ALA A 182 -11.88 -0.43 2.73
N LYS A 183 -12.35 -0.43 3.98
CA LYS A 183 -12.20 0.72 4.89
C LYS A 183 -10.76 0.88 5.40
N LYS A 184 -9.98 -0.21 5.44
CA LYS A 184 -8.59 -0.21 5.90
C LYS A 184 -7.59 -0.15 4.74
N ALA A 185 -7.93 -0.78 3.63
CA ALA A 185 -7.14 -0.82 2.40
C ALA A 185 -8.04 -0.53 1.20
N PRO A 186 -8.30 0.74 0.87
CA PRO A 186 -9.17 1.12 -0.24
C PRO A 186 -8.67 0.57 -1.57
N PRO A 187 -9.50 -0.20 -2.32
CA PRO A 187 -9.12 -0.75 -3.60
C PRO A 187 -9.28 0.26 -4.74
N ASP A 188 -8.54 0.03 -5.84
CA ASP A 188 -8.79 0.69 -7.11
C ASP A 188 -10.01 0.06 -7.85
N GLU A 189 -10.31 0.57 -9.07
CA GLU A 189 -11.42 0.10 -9.89
C GLU A 189 -11.30 -1.37 -10.30
N ALA A 190 -10.07 -1.90 -10.36
CA ALA A 190 -9.79 -3.31 -10.61
C ALA A 190 -9.77 -4.16 -9.32
N ASN A 191 -10.31 -3.65 -8.21
CA ASN A 191 -10.32 -4.30 -6.89
C ASN A 191 -8.93 -4.56 -6.30
N ARG A 192 -7.89 -3.86 -6.78
CA ARG A 192 -6.51 -4.04 -6.31
C ARG A 192 -6.17 -3.04 -5.21
N ILE A 193 -5.53 -3.51 -4.15
CA ILE A 193 -4.98 -2.65 -3.08
C ILE A 193 -3.50 -2.39 -3.31
N THR A 194 -3.01 -1.25 -2.82
CA THR A 194 -1.59 -0.90 -2.89
C THR A 194 -0.81 -1.58 -1.77
N LEU A 195 0.31 -2.17 -2.13
CA LEU A 195 1.27 -2.83 -1.24
C LEU A 195 2.65 -2.21 -1.47
N ALA A 196 3.45 -2.10 -0.41
CA ALA A 196 4.86 -1.77 -0.50
C ALA A 196 5.71 -3.04 -0.61
N MET A 197 6.95 -2.91 -1.03
CA MET A 197 7.99 -3.92 -0.86
C MET A 197 9.08 -3.29 -0.01
N ARG A 198 9.18 -3.73 1.26
CA ARG A 198 10.04 -3.10 2.28
C ARG A 198 11.07 -4.07 2.85
N PRO A 199 12.13 -4.38 2.09
CA PRO A 199 13.26 -5.12 2.64
C PRO A 199 13.79 -4.46 3.91
N LEU A 200 14.29 -5.29 4.84
CA LEU A 200 14.90 -4.80 6.07
C LEU A 200 16.40 -5.09 6.08
N ILE A 201 17.20 -4.05 6.27
CA ILE A 201 18.64 -4.18 6.47
C ILE A 201 18.92 -4.21 7.96
N VAL A 202 19.73 -5.18 8.39
CA VAL A 202 20.25 -5.30 9.74
C VAL A 202 21.77 -5.13 9.70
N ARG A 203 22.27 -4.08 10.36
CA ARG A 203 23.70 -3.80 10.47
C ARG A 203 24.20 -4.11 11.87
N GLY A 204 25.21 -4.94 11.93
CA GLY A 204 25.90 -5.37 13.12
C GLY A 204 27.33 -5.81 12.80
N ALA A 205 27.74 -7.00 13.21
CA ALA A 205 29.03 -7.59 12.84
C ALA A 205 29.13 -7.84 11.31
N ARG A 206 28.01 -8.02 10.64
CA ARG A 206 27.84 -8.13 9.18
C ARG A 206 26.63 -7.31 8.78
N THR A 207 26.54 -6.93 7.52
CA THR A 207 25.36 -6.27 6.95
C THR A 207 24.49 -7.31 6.26
N MET A 208 23.27 -7.49 6.75
CA MET A 208 22.28 -8.40 6.20
C MET A 208 21.13 -7.62 5.57
N ILE A 209 20.60 -8.09 4.46
CA ILE A 209 19.29 -7.67 3.92
C ILE A 209 18.32 -8.84 4.01
N ILE A 210 17.13 -8.59 4.50
CA ILE A 210 16.02 -9.55 4.59
C ILE A 210 15.05 -9.20 3.46
N ASP A 211 14.84 -10.14 2.55
CA ASP A 211 14.13 -10.00 1.28
C ASP A 211 14.70 -8.87 0.39
N ALA A 212 14.20 -8.70 -0.83
CA ALA A 212 14.73 -7.70 -1.76
C ALA A 212 13.69 -7.19 -2.79
N GLY A 213 12.41 -7.39 -2.53
CA GLY A 213 11.34 -6.93 -3.40
C GLY A 213 11.26 -7.66 -4.74
N VAL A 214 10.60 -7.03 -5.72
CA VAL A 214 10.32 -7.61 -7.05
C VAL A 214 11.52 -7.56 -8.01
N GLY A 215 12.51 -6.70 -7.72
CA GLY A 215 13.66 -6.51 -8.60
C GLY A 215 13.32 -5.80 -9.93
N ASP A 216 14.19 -5.91 -10.91
CA ASP A 216 14.18 -5.12 -12.15
C ASP A 216 14.11 -5.97 -13.44
N LYS A 217 13.80 -7.27 -13.31
CA LYS A 217 13.78 -8.23 -14.44
C LYS A 217 12.42 -8.34 -15.14
N GLN A 218 11.41 -7.68 -14.61
CA GLN A 218 10.02 -7.82 -15.02
C GLN A 218 9.75 -7.15 -16.37
N ASP A 219 8.93 -7.79 -17.19
CA ASP A 219 8.49 -7.22 -18.47
C ASP A 219 7.35 -6.19 -18.29
N ALA A 220 6.99 -5.55 -19.40
CA ALA A 220 5.93 -4.53 -19.40
C ALA A 220 4.56 -5.12 -19.01
N LYS A 221 4.26 -6.35 -19.42
CA LYS A 221 2.99 -7.03 -19.11
C LYS A 221 2.88 -7.33 -17.62
N PHE A 222 3.93 -7.84 -17.01
CA PHE A 222 3.99 -8.05 -15.56
C PHE A 222 3.81 -6.73 -14.82
N SER A 223 4.53 -5.68 -15.25
CA SER A 223 4.43 -4.35 -14.65
C SER A 223 3.02 -3.76 -14.73
N GLU A 224 2.29 -4.01 -15.81
CA GLU A 224 0.88 -3.59 -15.97
C GLU A 224 -0.06 -4.38 -15.06
N ILE A 225 0.06 -5.73 -15.02
CA ILE A 225 -0.78 -6.60 -14.19
C ILE A 225 -0.69 -6.20 -12.71
N TYR A 226 0.53 -6.04 -12.21
CA TYR A 226 0.78 -5.71 -10.82
C TYR A 226 0.85 -4.21 -10.54
N ALA A 227 0.60 -3.36 -11.56
CA ALA A 227 0.69 -1.90 -11.46
C ALA A 227 1.96 -1.45 -10.72
N LEU A 228 3.12 -1.98 -11.12
CA LEU A 228 4.40 -1.71 -10.46
C LEU A 228 4.74 -0.22 -10.52
N ASP A 229 4.98 0.38 -9.37
CA ASP A 229 5.52 1.73 -9.21
C ASP A 229 6.94 1.63 -8.67
N ARG A 230 7.90 1.83 -9.56
CA ARG A 230 9.33 1.70 -9.33
C ARG A 230 10.06 3.04 -9.37
N GLU A 231 9.36 4.16 -9.17
CA GLU A 231 10.00 5.48 -9.06
C GLU A 231 11.09 5.50 -7.98
N ARG A 232 10.85 4.76 -6.88
CA ARG A 232 11.79 4.50 -5.80
C ARG A 232 12.04 3.00 -5.71
N HIS A 233 13.07 2.50 -6.37
CA HIS A 233 13.47 1.09 -6.35
C HIS A 233 14.64 0.82 -5.39
N LEU A 234 14.96 -0.44 -5.17
CA LEU A 234 15.91 -0.90 -4.15
C LEU A 234 17.28 -0.20 -4.23
N ASP A 235 17.87 -0.07 -5.44
CA ASP A 235 19.20 0.56 -5.57
C ASP A 235 19.17 2.05 -5.17
N HIS A 236 18.04 2.77 -5.42
CA HIS A 236 17.87 4.14 -4.96
C HIS A 236 17.80 4.23 -3.42
N THR A 237 17.01 3.35 -2.79
CA THR A 237 16.81 3.39 -1.34
C THR A 237 18.01 2.84 -0.57
N LEU A 238 18.78 1.91 -1.17
CA LEU A 238 20.10 1.53 -0.66
C LEU A 238 21.06 2.71 -0.66
N ALA A 239 21.17 3.43 -1.79
CA ALA A 239 22.03 4.62 -1.88
C ALA A 239 21.62 5.72 -0.89
N GLU A 240 20.31 5.93 -0.69
CA GLU A 240 19.74 6.85 0.30
C GLU A 240 20.07 6.40 1.75
N ALA A 241 20.14 5.09 1.98
CA ALA A 241 20.61 4.51 3.23
C ALA A 241 22.14 4.60 3.42
N GLY A 242 22.88 5.10 2.42
CA GLY A 242 24.34 5.17 2.42
C GLY A 242 25.00 3.81 2.18
N LEU A 243 24.32 2.92 1.44
CA LEU A 243 24.75 1.57 1.13
C LEU A 243 24.71 1.32 -0.37
N SER A 244 25.45 0.32 -0.79
CA SER A 244 25.48 -0.25 -2.14
C SER A 244 25.25 -1.76 -2.08
N PRO A 245 24.94 -2.43 -3.18
CA PRO A 245 24.85 -3.89 -3.21
C PRO A 245 26.12 -4.59 -2.73
N GLU A 246 27.28 -3.97 -2.87
CA GLU A 246 28.59 -4.49 -2.47
C GLU A 246 28.78 -4.48 -0.93
N ASP A 247 27.96 -3.72 -0.20
CA ASP A 247 28.03 -3.62 1.27
C ASP A 247 27.23 -4.72 1.98
N ILE A 248 26.48 -5.53 1.23
CA ILE A 248 25.65 -6.60 1.78
C ILE A 248 26.45 -7.90 1.84
N ASP A 249 26.58 -8.46 3.05
CA ASP A 249 27.28 -9.72 3.32
C ASP A 249 26.35 -10.94 3.36
N VAL A 250 25.06 -10.72 3.68
CA VAL A 250 24.03 -11.77 3.78
C VAL A 250 22.74 -11.30 3.16
N VAL A 251 22.15 -12.13 2.32
CA VAL A 251 20.76 -12.00 1.86
C VAL A 251 19.96 -13.12 2.50
N LEU A 252 18.93 -12.77 3.27
CA LEU A 252 18.09 -13.75 3.96
C LEU A 252 16.70 -13.76 3.35
N ALA A 253 16.26 -14.88 2.82
CA ALA A 253 14.90 -15.05 2.33
C ALA A 253 13.93 -15.39 3.46
N THR A 254 12.81 -14.70 3.54
CA THR A 254 11.66 -15.18 4.34
C THR A 254 10.97 -16.33 3.62
N HIS A 255 10.78 -16.17 2.32
CA HIS A 255 10.33 -17.19 1.36
C HIS A 255 10.72 -16.74 -0.08
N LEU A 256 10.34 -17.51 -1.12
CA LEU A 256 10.84 -17.28 -2.47
C LEU A 256 9.79 -16.73 -3.46
N HIS A 257 8.70 -16.14 -3.00
CA HIS A 257 7.76 -15.45 -3.89
C HIS A 257 8.43 -14.27 -4.59
N PHE A 258 7.85 -13.86 -5.74
CA PHE A 258 8.48 -12.91 -6.66
C PHE A 258 8.69 -11.51 -6.06
N ASP A 259 7.84 -11.10 -5.14
CA ASP A 259 7.84 -9.80 -4.47
C ASP A 259 8.78 -9.73 -3.24
N HIS A 260 9.38 -10.86 -2.87
CA HIS A 260 10.39 -11.02 -1.82
C HIS A 260 11.76 -11.34 -2.41
N ALA A 261 11.83 -12.32 -3.32
CA ALA A 261 13.08 -12.83 -3.90
C ALA A 261 13.44 -12.18 -5.25
N GLY A 262 12.56 -11.35 -5.82
CA GLY A 262 12.79 -10.79 -7.15
C GLY A 262 14.06 -9.97 -7.27
N GLY A 263 14.41 -9.22 -6.23
CA GLY A 263 15.64 -8.44 -6.18
C GLY A 263 16.91 -9.22 -5.81
N PHE A 264 16.83 -10.52 -5.54
CA PHE A 264 18.03 -11.33 -5.26
C PHE A 264 18.96 -11.41 -6.46
N THR A 265 18.40 -11.32 -7.66
CA THR A 265 19.14 -11.35 -8.91
C THR A 265 18.82 -10.11 -9.76
N LYS A 266 19.73 -9.80 -10.68
CA LYS A 266 19.56 -8.73 -11.68
C LYS A 266 20.07 -9.19 -13.04
N ARG A 267 19.67 -8.49 -14.13
CA ARG A 267 20.27 -8.69 -15.45
C ARG A 267 21.54 -7.86 -15.57
N ASP A 268 22.62 -8.48 -16.03
CA ASP A 268 23.84 -7.75 -16.39
C ASP A 268 23.67 -7.09 -17.78
N ARG A 269 24.71 -6.37 -18.24
CA ARG A 269 24.68 -5.65 -19.52
C ARG A 269 24.53 -6.57 -20.73
N GLU A 270 24.91 -7.84 -20.59
CA GLU A 270 24.76 -8.91 -21.59
C GLU A 270 23.41 -9.64 -21.49
N GLY A 271 22.52 -9.19 -20.61
CA GLY A 271 21.19 -9.76 -20.40
C GLY A 271 21.17 -11.05 -19.55
N ARG A 272 22.28 -11.49 -18.99
CA ARG A 272 22.38 -12.70 -18.15
C ARG A 272 21.90 -12.37 -16.74
N VAL A 273 21.17 -13.30 -16.14
CA VAL A 273 20.73 -13.16 -14.75
C VAL A 273 21.86 -13.57 -13.80
N ARG A 274 22.16 -12.69 -12.83
CA ARG A 274 23.24 -12.88 -11.86
C ARG A 274 22.81 -12.44 -10.47
N PRO A 275 23.48 -12.93 -9.39
CA PRO A 275 23.26 -12.38 -8.04
C PRO A 275 23.40 -10.86 -8.02
N ARG A 276 22.45 -10.16 -7.37
CA ARG A 276 22.48 -8.68 -7.24
C ARG A 276 23.54 -8.23 -6.25
N PHE A 277 23.73 -8.96 -5.15
CA PHE A 277 24.66 -8.66 -4.07
C PHE A 277 25.89 -9.54 -4.21
N PRO A 278 26.97 -9.03 -4.84
CA PRO A 278 28.07 -9.87 -5.34
C PRO A 278 28.93 -10.48 -4.25
N ARG A 279 28.92 -9.91 -3.03
CA ARG A 279 29.68 -10.41 -1.88
C ARG A 279 28.85 -11.25 -0.93
N ALA A 280 27.54 -11.26 -1.13
CA ALA A 280 26.61 -11.85 -0.18
C ALA A 280 26.52 -13.38 -0.31
N GLN A 281 26.32 -14.02 0.83
CA GLN A 281 25.80 -15.37 0.92
C GLN A 281 24.26 -15.29 1.01
N TYR A 282 23.58 -16.06 0.19
CA TYR A 282 22.12 -16.10 0.14
C TYR A 282 21.62 -17.27 0.97
N VAL A 283 20.89 -16.95 2.03
CA VAL A 283 20.38 -17.92 3.00
C VAL A 283 18.91 -18.19 2.71
N VAL A 284 18.57 -19.43 2.42
CA VAL A 284 17.22 -19.89 2.08
C VAL A 284 16.90 -21.16 2.87
N ARG A 285 15.66 -21.28 3.35
CA ARG A 285 15.21 -22.53 3.98
C ARG A 285 15.12 -23.64 2.91
N ARG A 286 15.69 -24.82 3.20
CA ARG A 286 15.75 -25.93 2.23
C ARG A 286 14.39 -26.33 1.69
N GLY A 287 13.39 -26.51 2.56
CA GLY A 287 12.06 -26.87 2.11
C GLY A 287 11.39 -25.79 1.25
N GLU A 288 11.66 -24.50 1.50
CA GLU A 288 11.17 -23.41 0.63
C GLU A 288 11.83 -23.47 -0.76
N TRP A 289 13.11 -23.79 -0.82
CA TRP A 289 13.82 -24.05 -2.09
C TRP A 289 13.20 -25.24 -2.84
N GLU A 290 12.92 -26.33 -2.14
CA GLU A 290 12.32 -27.53 -2.74
C GLU A 290 10.92 -27.23 -3.27
N ASP A 291 10.08 -26.51 -2.52
CA ASP A 291 8.75 -26.09 -2.96
C ASP A 291 8.82 -25.14 -4.17
N ALA A 292 9.74 -24.18 -4.17
CA ALA A 292 9.91 -23.22 -5.25
C ALA A 292 10.40 -23.87 -6.56
N THR A 293 11.30 -24.84 -6.45
CA THR A 293 11.86 -25.54 -7.63
C THR A 293 10.94 -26.66 -8.15
N HIS A 294 9.97 -27.10 -7.36
CA HIS A 294 8.97 -28.12 -7.70
C HIS A 294 7.55 -27.59 -7.53
N SER A 295 7.33 -26.33 -7.89
CA SER A 295 6.03 -25.67 -7.72
C SER A 295 4.92 -26.37 -8.53
N ASN A 296 3.68 -26.25 -8.03
CA ASN A 296 2.47 -26.83 -8.61
C ASN A 296 1.54 -25.74 -9.20
N GLU A 297 0.39 -26.12 -9.74
CA GLU A 297 -0.57 -25.22 -10.39
C GLU A 297 -1.11 -24.13 -9.45
N ARG A 298 -1.12 -24.37 -8.15
CA ARG A 298 -1.62 -23.42 -7.15
C ARG A 298 -0.64 -22.30 -6.87
N ASN A 299 0.67 -22.57 -6.83
CA ASN A 299 1.69 -21.63 -6.35
C ASN A 299 2.72 -21.21 -7.40
N ARG A 300 2.79 -21.89 -8.57
CA ARG A 300 3.83 -21.62 -9.60
C ARG A 300 3.86 -20.18 -10.10
N ALA A 301 2.73 -19.44 -10.02
CA ALA A 301 2.67 -18.04 -10.45
C ALA A 301 3.46 -17.11 -9.52
N SER A 302 3.69 -17.51 -8.29
CA SER A 302 4.45 -16.76 -7.29
C SER A 302 5.95 -17.05 -7.33
N TYR A 303 6.37 -18.22 -7.89
CA TYR A 303 7.76 -18.65 -7.94
C TYR A 303 8.37 -18.44 -9.34
N LEU A 304 9.24 -17.44 -9.45
CA LEU A 304 9.93 -17.12 -10.70
C LEU A 304 11.40 -17.61 -10.64
N ALA A 305 11.73 -18.66 -11.37
CA ALA A 305 13.01 -19.35 -11.31
C ALA A 305 14.23 -18.40 -11.49
N ASP A 306 14.11 -17.38 -12.35
CA ASP A 306 15.16 -16.37 -12.57
C ASP A 306 15.55 -15.62 -11.25
N ASN A 307 14.71 -15.65 -10.22
CA ASN A 307 14.95 -14.95 -8.96
C ASN A 307 15.91 -15.70 -8.03
N TYR A 308 16.00 -17.03 -8.12
CA TYR A 308 16.72 -17.84 -7.14
C TYR A 308 17.59 -18.95 -7.75
N VAL A 309 17.24 -19.55 -8.90
CA VAL A 309 18.06 -20.60 -9.52
C VAL A 309 19.49 -20.13 -9.82
N PRO A 310 19.72 -18.92 -10.37
CA PRO A 310 21.07 -18.42 -10.63
C PRO A 310 21.97 -18.29 -9.39
N LEU A 311 21.39 -18.27 -8.18
CA LEU A 311 22.13 -18.23 -6.92
C LEU A 311 22.84 -19.57 -6.65
N ALA A 312 22.16 -20.68 -6.97
CA ALA A 312 22.75 -22.01 -6.89
C ALA A 312 23.86 -22.19 -7.94
N ASP A 313 23.61 -21.76 -9.17
CA ASP A 313 24.57 -21.82 -10.26
C ASP A 313 25.84 -20.99 -9.95
N ALA A 314 25.67 -19.87 -9.25
CA ALA A 314 26.79 -19.03 -8.83
C ALA A 314 27.53 -19.56 -7.57
N GLY A 315 27.01 -20.60 -6.90
CA GLY A 315 27.61 -21.16 -5.69
C GLY A 315 27.52 -20.28 -4.45
N VAL A 316 26.58 -19.32 -4.43
CA VAL A 316 26.40 -18.36 -3.31
C VAL A 316 25.22 -18.72 -2.40
N LEU A 317 24.50 -19.81 -2.70
CA LEU A 317 23.35 -20.26 -1.95
C LEU A 317 23.76 -21.08 -0.72
N GLN A 318 23.23 -20.70 0.44
CA GLN A 318 23.29 -21.47 1.68
C GLN A 318 21.90 -21.92 2.09
N MET A 319 21.71 -23.21 2.23
CA MET A 319 20.45 -23.76 2.72
C MET A 319 20.46 -23.97 4.23
N VAL A 320 19.33 -23.66 4.88
CA VAL A 320 19.11 -23.90 6.30
C VAL A 320 17.89 -24.79 6.49
N ASP A 321 17.96 -25.71 7.45
CA ASP A 321 16.91 -26.73 7.67
C ASP A 321 15.99 -26.34 8.82
N ASP A 322 16.54 -25.83 9.92
CA ASP A 322 15.85 -25.53 11.15
C ASP A 322 15.87 -24.05 11.53
N ASP A 323 15.17 -23.72 12.59
CA ASP A 323 15.23 -22.41 13.23
C ASP A 323 16.62 -22.24 13.86
N GLN A 324 17.36 -21.26 13.40
CA GLN A 324 18.75 -21.06 13.83
C GLN A 324 19.17 -19.60 13.84
N VAL A 325 20.28 -19.33 14.47
CA VAL A 325 20.96 -18.03 14.42
C VAL A 325 21.69 -17.90 13.09
N ILE A 326 21.44 -16.83 12.37
CA ILE A 326 22.08 -16.52 11.09
C ILE A 326 23.30 -15.61 11.30
N MET A 327 23.16 -14.65 12.21
CA MET A 327 24.28 -13.86 12.72
C MET A 327 23.98 -13.44 14.15
N PRO A 328 24.98 -12.95 14.93
CA PRO A 328 24.75 -12.52 16.32
C PRO A 328 23.56 -11.57 16.43
N GLY A 329 22.59 -11.94 17.27
CA GLY A 329 21.36 -11.17 17.49
C GLY A 329 20.26 -11.38 16.43
N VAL A 330 20.48 -12.17 15.38
CA VAL A 330 19.49 -12.42 14.33
C VAL A 330 19.25 -13.91 14.12
N ARG A 331 18.01 -14.34 14.30
CA ARG A 331 17.60 -15.74 14.08
C ARG A 331 16.32 -15.85 13.28
N VAL A 332 16.19 -16.93 12.54
CA VAL A 332 14.97 -17.28 11.82
C VAL A 332 14.05 -18.16 12.68
N ARG A 333 12.76 -18.02 12.45
CA ARG A 333 11.71 -18.88 13.01
C ARG A 333 10.71 -19.23 11.92
N ARG A 334 10.54 -20.52 11.68
CA ARG A 334 9.50 -20.99 10.75
C ARG A 334 8.12 -20.61 11.30
N THR A 335 7.27 -20.06 10.43
CA THR A 335 5.88 -19.77 10.75
C THR A 335 4.94 -20.76 10.03
N GLY A 336 5.36 -21.24 8.85
CA GLY A 336 4.47 -21.99 7.97
C GLY A 336 3.28 -21.14 7.54
N GLY A 337 2.28 -21.75 6.92
CA GLY A 337 1.01 -21.10 6.62
C GLY A 337 0.97 -20.44 5.27
N HIS A 338 1.60 -19.30 5.08
CA HIS A 338 1.67 -18.61 3.79
C HIS A 338 2.30 -19.52 2.73
N THR A 339 3.56 -19.93 2.92
CA THR A 339 4.11 -21.15 2.35
C THR A 339 4.37 -22.15 3.49
N MET A 340 4.57 -23.43 3.17
CA MET A 340 4.87 -24.43 4.20
C MET A 340 6.16 -24.09 4.96
N HIS A 341 7.10 -23.45 4.29
CA HIS A 341 8.45 -23.17 4.81
C HIS A 341 8.73 -21.66 5.02
N HIS A 342 7.68 -20.82 4.95
CA HIS A 342 7.78 -19.40 5.29
C HIS A 342 8.37 -19.23 6.69
N GLN A 343 9.25 -18.22 6.85
CA GLN A 343 9.88 -17.88 8.11
C GLN A 343 9.86 -16.37 8.38
N MET A 344 9.74 -16.00 9.63
CA MET A 344 9.99 -14.65 10.11
C MET A 344 11.39 -14.51 10.68
N VAL A 345 11.87 -13.28 10.84
CA VAL A 345 13.18 -12.99 11.40
C VAL A 345 13.03 -12.28 12.75
N LEU A 346 13.65 -12.82 13.77
CA LEU A 346 13.70 -12.25 15.10
C LEU A 346 15.05 -11.59 15.33
N ILE A 347 15.05 -10.37 15.86
CA ILE A 347 16.23 -9.53 16.04
C ILE A 347 16.29 -9.11 17.50
N GLU A 348 17.37 -9.45 18.20
CA GLU A 348 17.51 -9.27 19.65
C GLU A 348 18.91 -8.77 20.00
N SER A 349 18.99 -7.65 20.70
CA SER A 349 20.25 -7.11 21.24
C SER A 349 19.96 -6.18 22.41
N GLY A 350 20.81 -6.19 23.43
CA GLY A 350 20.75 -5.28 24.57
C GLY A 350 19.42 -5.36 25.36
N GLY A 351 18.77 -6.52 25.40
CA GLY A 351 17.47 -6.69 26.07
C GLY A 351 16.26 -6.15 25.27
N MET A 352 16.48 -5.59 24.08
CA MET A 352 15.45 -5.14 23.14
C MET A 352 15.19 -6.21 22.08
N ALA A 353 13.99 -6.17 21.48
CA ALA A 353 13.59 -7.13 20.47
C ALA A 353 12.83 -6.47 19.32
N ALA A 354 13.07 -6.95 18.10
CA ALA A 354 12.27 -6.64 16.91
C ALA A 354 11.94 -7.92 16.13
N ALA A 355 11.00 -7.81 15.21
CA ALA A 355 10.67 -8.89 14.29
C ALA A 355 10.36 -8.33 12.88
N PHE A 356 10.86 -9.01 11.85
CA PHE A 356 10.40 -8.85 10.48
C PHE A 356 9.47 -10.01 10.17
N VAL A 357 8.19 -9.72 9.99
CA VAL A 357 7.15 -10.75 9.97
C VAL A 357 6.74 -11.21 8.58
N ALA A 358 7.18 -10.49 7.55
CA ALA A 358 6.84 -10.76 6.15
C ALA A 358 5.36 -11.11 5.98
N ASP A 359 5.04 -12.20 5.31
CA ASP A 359 3.68 -12.60 4.96
C ASP A 359 2.90 -13.33 6.06
N LEU A 360 3.48 -13.47 7.25
CA LEU A 360 2.68 -13.84 8.43
C LEU A 360 1.67 -12.74 8.79
N ILE A 361 2.09 -11.46 8.69
CA ILE A 361 1.25 -10.26 8.87
C ILE A 361 1.71 -9.22 7.84
N PRO A 362 1.24 -9.29 6.58
CA PRO A 362 1.82 -8.50 5.50
C PRO A 362 1.62 -6.99 5.67
N THR A 363 0.48 -6.56 6.24
CA THR A 363 0.18 -5.15 6.52
C THR A 363 -0.45 -4.97 7.90
N THR A 364 -0.50 -3.75 8.39
CA THR A 364 -1.18 -3.40 9.64
C THR A 364 -2.68 -3.70 9.62
N ALA A 365 -3.30 -3.73 8.44
CA ALA A 365 -4.69 -4.15 8.29
C ALA A 365 -4.90 -5.62 8.67
N HIS A 366 -3.87 -6.45 8.58
CA HIS A 366 -3.91 -7.88 8.90
C HIS A 366 -3.65 -8.21 10.38
N LEU A 367 -3.65 -7.23 11.28
CA LEU A 367 -3.40 -7.49 12.73
C LEU A 367 -4.49 -8.34 13.39
N GLU A 368 -5.73 -8.24 12.94
CA GLU A 368 -6.83 -9.04 13.49
C GLU A 368 -6.69 -10.53 13.12
N ASN A 369 -7.01 -11.42 14.05
CA ASN A 369 -6.79 -12.86 13.86
C ASN A 369 -7.40 -13.44 12.58
N PRO A 370 -8.68 -13.17 12.22
CA PRO A 370 -9.29 -13.76 11.03
C PRO A 370 -8.86 -13.10 9.71
N TRP A 371 -8.09 -12.03 9.77
CA TRP A 371 -7.63 -11.30 8.59
C TRP A 371 -6.37 -11.98 8.05
N ILE A 372 -6.57 -13.02 7.24
CA ILE A 372 -5.57 -13.91 6.66
C ILE A 372 -5.74 -13.90 5.15
N MET A 373 -4.66 -13.98 4.41
CA MET A 373 -4.71 -13.94 2.96
C MET A 373 -5.31 -15.21 2.35
N GLY A 374 -6.05 -15.07 1.26
CA GLY A 374 -6.43 -16.17 0.40
C GLY A 374 -5.24 -16.80 -0.35
N TYR A 375 -4.11 -16.12 -0.36
CA TYR A 375 -2.84 -16.64 -0.87
C TYR A 375 -2.19 -17.69 0.05
N ASP A 376 -2.56 -17.69 1.34
CA ASP A 376 -1.99 -18.64 2.30
C ASP A 376 -2.33 -20.08 1.92
N LEU A 377 -1.31 -20.91 1.80
CA LEU A 377 -1.51 -22.32 1.43
C LEU A 377 -2.08 -23.14 2.59
N HIS A 378 -1.77 -22.74 3.83
CA HIS A 378 -2.20 -23.39 5.07
C HIS A 378 -2.74 -22.34 6.05
N PRO A 379 -3.93 -21.75 5.82
CA PRO A 379 -4.41 -20.59 6.56
C PRO A 379 -4.64 -20.87 8.06
N LEU A 380 -4.86 -22.10 8.48
CA LEU A 380 -4.98 -22.45 9.89
C LEU A 380 -3.63 -22.46 10.61
N ASP A 381 -2.55 -22.80 9.91
CA ASP A 381 -1.19 -22.70 10.45
C ASP A 381 -0.76 -21.23 10.53
N THR A 382 -1.09 -20.40 9.51
CA THR A 382 -0.93 -18.94 9.59
C THR A 382 -1.66 -18.39 10.82
N LEU A 383 -2.92 -18.79 11.06
CA LEU A 383 -3.70 -18.33 12.21
C LEU A 383 -3.02 -18.69 13.55
N ALA A 384 -2.53 -19.91 13.67
CA ALA A 384 -1.86 -20.38 14.88
C ALA A 384 -0.55 -19.61 15.14
N SER A 385 0.30 -19.50 14.13
CA SER A 385 1.58 -18.77 14.19
C SER A 385 1.39 -17.29 14.48
N LYS A 386 0.42 -16.65 13.82
CA LYS A 386 0.06 -15.24 14.03
C LYS A 386 -0.41 -14.97 15.46
N LYS A 387 -1.28 -15.82 16.02
CA LYS A 387 -1.74 -15.69 17.42
C LYS A 387 -0.59 -15.78 18.40
N ALA A 388 0.29 -16.76 18.21
CA ALA A 388 1.46 -16.96 19.07
C ALA A 388 2.43 -15.77 18.98
N PHE A 389 2.72 -15.32 17.76
CA PHE A 389 3.61 -14.19 17.54
C PHE A 389 3.05 -12.88 18.11
N VAL A 390 1.78 -12.55 17.87
CA VAL A 390 1.20 -11.29 18.38
C VAL A 390 1.19 -11.26 19.90
N ALA A 391 0.86 -12.38 20.57
CA ALA A 391 0.95 -12.47 22.02
C ALA A 391 2.38 -12.22 22.53
N GLU A 392 3.39 -12.81 21.88
CA GLU A 392 4.81 -12.58 22.19
C GLU A 392 5.21 -11.13 21.94
N ALA A 393 4.83 -10.55 20.79
CA ALA A 393 5.18 -9.18 20.41
C ALA A 393 4.63 -8.15 21.39
N VAL A 394 3.38 -8.31 21.84
CA VAL A 394 2.75 -7.47 22.88
C VAL A 394 3.48 -7.61 24.21
N ALA A 395 3.67 -8.85 24.67
CA ALA A 395 4.29 -9.12 25.97
C ALA A 395 5.73 -8.58 26.06
N ARG A 396 6.48 -8.68 24.97
CA ARG A 396 7.90 -8.26 24.90
C ARG A 396 8.08 -6.85 24.37
N LYS A 397 6.99 -6.15 23.99
CA LYS A 397 7.03 -4.82 23.35
C LYS A 397 7.97 -4.80 22.15
N MET A 398 7.83 -5.77 21.26
CA MET A 398 8.69 -5.90 20.09
C MET A 398 8.39 -4.82 19.06
N LEU A 399 9.44 -4.29 18.43
CA LEU A 399 9.31 -3.49 17.22
C LEU A 399 9.04 -4.42 16.05
N VAL A 400 7.88 -4.28 15.39
CA VAL A 400 7.44 -5.16 14.29
C VAL A 400 7.53 -4.41 12.97
N PHE A 401 8.22 -4.98 11.99
CA PHE A 401 8.35 -4.47 10.62
C PHE A 401 7.36 -5.18 9.71
N PHE A 402 6.65 -4.38 8.88
CA PHE A 402 5.63 -4.84 7.94
C PHE A 402 6.11 -4.61 6.51
N GLU A 403 6.34 -5.69 5.76
CA GLU A 403 6.92 -5.61 4.44
C GLU A 403 6.00 -4.96 3.43
N HIS A 404 4.71 -5.27 3.49
CA HIS A 404 3.74 -4.85 2.49
C HIS A 404 2.87 -3.66 2.90
N ASP A 405 3.05 -3.11 4.11
CA ASP A 405 2.26 -1.94 4.49
C ASP A 405 2.73 -0.69 3.72
N PRO A 406 1.84 -0.04 2.94
CA PRO A 406 2.22 1.11 2.14
C PRO A 406 2.46 2.37 2.97
N LEU A 407 1.95 2.42 4.21
CA LEU A 407 1.93 3.60 5.07
C LEU A 407 2.88 3.51 6.25
N VAL A 408 3.04 2.31 6.81
CA VAL A 408 3.74 2.08 8.08
C VAL A 408 4.81 1.01 7.90
N ALA A 409 6.08 1.40 7.97
CA ALA A 409 7.19 0.45 7.88
C ALA A 409 7.33 -0.39 9.16
N ALA A 410 7.15 0.23 10.33
CA ALA A 410 7.31 -0.44 11.62
C ALA A 410 6.45 0.18 12.72
N GLY A 411 6.17 -0.61 13.78
CA GLY A 411 5.44 -0.15 14.94
C GLY A 411 5.34 -1.21 16.04
N TYR A 412 4.72 -0.82 17.13
CA TYR A 412 4.49 -1.66 18.29
C TYR A 412 3.03 -2.11 18.30
N ILE A 413 2.79 -3.41 18.42
CA ILE A 413 1.44 -3.95 18.56
C ILE A 413 1.00 -3.76 20.02
N GLU A 414 -0.11 -3.07 20.22
CA GLU A 414 -0.74 -2.87 21.51
C GLU A 414 -2.10 -3.58 21.54
N GLU A 415 -2.45 -4.17 22.68
CA GLU A 415 -3.75 -4.80 22.88
C GLU A 415 -4.43 -4.16 24.11
N GLU A 416 -5.61 -3.60 23.87
CA GLU A 416 -6.43 -2.97 24.91
C GLU A 416 -7.89 -3.43 24.77
N ASN A 417 -8.46 -4.00 25.82
CA ASN A 417 -9.83 -4.53 25.85
C ASN A 417 -10.12 -5.54 24.72
N GLY A 418 -9.13 -6.39 24.37
CA GLY A 418 -9.23 -7.40 23.33
C GLY A 418 -9.18 -6.85 21.90
N LYS A 419 -8.93 -5.56 21.73
CA LYS A 419 -8.73 -4.92 20.43
C LYS A 419 -7.26 -4.62 20.22
N ARG A 420 -6.76 -4.91 19.02
CA ARG A 420 -5.40 -4.63 18.61
C ARG A 420 -5.32 -3.32 17.86
N ARG A 421 -4.29 -2.59 18.14
CA ARG A 421 -3.91 -1.39 17.40
C ARG A 421 -2.40 -1.35 17.22
N LEU A 422 -1.95 -0.62 16.22
CA LEU A 422 -0.56 -0.34 16.04
C LEU A 422 -0.25 1.08 16.53
N ARG A 423 0.80 1.20 17.33
CA ARG A 423 1.46 2.48 17.58
C ARG A 423 2.68 2.54 16.65
N PRO A 424 2.70 3.41 15.63
CA PRO A 424 3.85 3.57 14.74
C PRO A 424 5.13 3.90 15.53
N ALA A 425 6.28 3.44 15.04
CA ALA A 425 7.58 3.67 15.65
C ALA A 425 8.22 5.00 15.19
#